data_d069f2e344af05da48eb5faec4af32b5
#
_entry.id   d069f2e344af05da48eb5faec4af32b5
#
_cell.length_a   1.000
_cell.length_b   1.000
_cell.length_c   1.000
_cell.angle_alpha   90.00
_cell.angle_beta   90.00
_cell.angle_gamma   90.00
#
_symmetry.space_group_name_H-M   'P 1'
#
loop_
_entity.id
_entity.type
_entity.pdbx_description
1 polymer ?
#
loop_
_entity_poly.entity_id
_entity_poly.type
_entity_poly.pdbx_seq_one_letter_code
_entity_poly.pdbx_strand_id
1 'polypeptide(L)'
;MLSPTLEQVKNLLTIYPTVPVFYEVLADHVTPIQVFMALRKAGTPSFMLESVENRDQWGRYSFIGVNPKKEVKINGTEIEIDGTKQTVENHIAYLIEMVNAYQSPVLVDKPKLTGGFIGYFGYDTIRFVEKKLVNVPEDDLNMPECHLCMYDEIVAFDHLTNRVIVIQNVHEEDDLETKYKSLEPRARKLIEQIDNFRMSRKERTDKKETKV
;
A
#
# COMPACT_ATOMS: atom_id res chain seq x y z
N MET A 1 11.15 -17.73 -1.09
CA MET A 1 11.96 -17.57 0.13
C MET A 1 11.80 -16.13 0.59
N LEU A 2 11.64 -15.92 1.91
CA LEU A 2 11.54 -14.57 2.48
C LEU A 2 12.90 -13.87 2.53
N SER A 3 12.93 -12.57 2.32
CA SER A 3 14.12 -11.70 2.47
C SER A 3 13.64 -10.35 3.07
N PRO A 4 14.31 -9.80 4.07
CA PRO A 4 15.43 -10.35 4.85
C PRO A 4 15.07 -11.58 5.70
N THR A 5 16.07 -12.29 6.22
CA THR A 5 15.90 -13.43 7.12
C THR A 5 15.38 -12.98 8.49
N LEU A 6 14.82 -13.91 9.29
CA LEU A 6 14.32 -13.61 10.64
C LEU A 6 15.37 -12.90 11.51
N GLU A 7 16.64 -13.36 11.47
CA GLU A 7 17.73 -12.76 12.24
C GLU A 7 18.04 -11.32 11.76
N GLN A 8 18.04 -11.10 10.45
CA GLN A 8 18.22 -9.76 9.89
C GLN A 8 17.07 -8.82 10.26
N VAL A 9 15.81 -9.31 10.21
CA VAL A 9 14.64 -8.51 10.66
C VAL A 9 14.78 -8.16 12.13
N LYS A 10 15.16 -9.11 13.00
CA LYS A 10 15.40 -8.85 14.42
C LYS A 10 16.42 -7.75 14.66
N ASN A 11 17.54 -7.77 13.93
CA ASN A 11 18.57 -6.75 14.03
C ASN A 11 18.08 -5.38 13.54
N LEU A 12 17.32 -5.33 12.44
CA LEU A 12 16.79 -4.08 11.90
C LEU A 12 15.71 -3.45 12.80
N LEU A 13 14.91 -4.25 13.48
CA LEU A 13 13.90 -3.79 14.46
C LEU A 13 14.53 -3.11 15.69
N THR A 14 15.82 -3.26 15.95
CA THR A 14 16.51 -2.49 16.99
C THR A 14 16.74 -1.01 16.61
N ILE A 15 16.56 -0.67 15.33
CA ILE A 15 16.86 0.65 14.77
C ILE A 15 15.59 1.29 14.17
N TYR A 16 14.72 0.49 13.58
CA TYR A 16 13.54 0.93 12.86
C TYR A 16 12.28 0.32 13.48
N PRO A 17 11.19 1.10 13.67
CA PRO A 17 9.94 0.58 14.19
C PRO A 17 9.25 -0.39 13.22
N THR A 18 9.61 -0.36 11.94
CA THR A 18 9.02 -1.20 10.90
C THR A 18 10.10 -1.76 9.98
N VAL A 19 10.00 -3.05 9.63
CA VAL A 19 10.93 -3.70 8.69
C VAL A 19 10.14 -4.43 7.60
N PRO A 20 10.34 -4.10 6.31
CA PRO A 20 9.71 -4.78 5.20
C PRO A 20 10.35 -6.14 4.94
N VAL A 21 9.51 -7.15 4.69
CA VAL A 21 9.90 -8.50 4.28
C VAL A 21 9.28 -8.80 2.93
N PHE A 22 10.09 -9.31 2.01
CA PHE A 22 9.77 -9.53 0.61
C PHE A 22 9.62 -11.02 0.32
N TYR A 23 8.58 -11.37 -0.43
CA TYR A 23 8.38 -12.67 -1.04
C TYR A 23 8.23 -12.50 -2.55
N GLU A 24 9.15 -13.08 -3.34
CA GLU A 24 9.22 -12.86 -4.78
C GLU A 24 8.88 -14.13 -5.56
N VAL A 25 8.10 -13.97 -6.63
CA VAL A 25 7.80 -15.04 -7.59
C VAL A 25 7.94 -14.53 -9.02
N LEU A 26 8.28 -15.41 -9.96
CA LEU A 26 8.21 -15.10 -11.39
C LEU A 26 6.76 -14.89 -11.81
N ALA A 27 6.54 -13.93 -12.69
CA ALA A 27 5.21 -13.49 -13.12
C ALA A 27 5.12 -13.34 -14.64
N ASP A 28 5.62 -14.32 -15.39
CA ASP A 28 5.77 -14.27 -16.86
C ASP A 28 4.44 -14.05 -17.62
N HIS A 29 3.31 -14.28 -16.96
CA HIS A 29 1.99 -14.25 -17.60
C HIS A 29 0.97 -13.36 -16.89
N VAL A 30 1.41 -12.45 -16.03
CA VAL A 30 0.56 -11.58 -15.23
C VAL A 30 0.91 -10.12 -15.49
N THR A 31 -0.10 -9.25 -15.55
CA THR A 31 0.09 -7.79 -15.64
C THR A 31 -0.30 -7.10 -14.33
N PRO A 32 0.22 -5.90 -14.04
CA PRO A 32 -0.16 -5.15 -12.83
C PRO A 32 -1.68 -4.97 -12.68
N ILE A 33 -2.38 -4.67 -13.79
CA ILE A 33 -3.83 -4.50 -13.76
C ILE A 33 -4.56 -5.82 -13.42
N GLN A 34 -4.05 -6.97 -13.86
CA GLN A 34 -4.61 -8.27 -13.49
C GLN A 34 -4.40 -8.56 -12.01
N VAL A 35 -3.24 -8.24 -11.46
CA VAL A 35 -2.96 -8.33 -10.02
C VAL A 35 -3.92 -7.46 -9.23
N PHE A 36 -4.08 -6.19 -9.62
CA PHE A 36 -5.02 -5.28 -8.98
C PHE A 36 -6.46 -5.82 -9.01
N MET A 37 -6.93 -6.26 -10.18
CA MET A 37 -8.28 -6.81 -10.35
C MET A 37 -8.53 -8.10 -9.55
N ALA A 38 -7.48 -8.91 -9.36
CA ALA A 38 -7.56 -10.16 -8.59
C ALA A 38 -7.66 -9.89 -7.08
N LEU A 39 -6.98 -8.85 -6.59
CA LEU A 39 -6.84 -8.62 -5.16
C LEU A 39 -7.86 -7.62 -4.59
N ARG A 40 -8.32 -6.65 -5.40
CA ARG A 40 -9.25 -5.61 -4.94
C ARG A 40 -10.60 -6.20 -4.53
N LYS A 41 -11.22 -5.59 -3.51
CA LYS A 41 -12.59 -5.88 -3.09
C LYS A 41 -13.45 -4.64 -3.31
N ALA A 42 -14.69 -4.84 -3.77
CA ALA A 42 -15.64 -3.74 -3.90
C ALA A 42 -15.91 -3.09 -2.53
N GLY A 43 -15.96 -1.77 -2.50
CA GLY A 43 -16.22 -1.01 -1.27
C GLY A 43 -15.03 -0.89 -0.30
N THR A 44 -13.87 -1.46 -0.64
CA THR A 44 -12.65 -1.33 0.18
C THR A 44 -11.65 -0.42 -0.56
N PRO A 45 -11.06 0.59 0.11
CA PRO A 45 -10.03 1.42 -0.49
C PRO A 45 -8.88 0.57 -1.03
N SER A 46 -8.44 0.90 -2.23
CA SER A 46 -7.32 0.23 -2.89
C SER A 46 -6.66 1.19 -3.87
N PHE A 47 -5.38 0.99 -4.13
CA PHE A 47 -4.63 1.81 -5.08
C PHE A 47 -3.83 0.96 -6.05
N MET A 48 -3.52 1.54 -7.20
CA MET A 48 -2.50 1.08 -8.12
C MET A 48 -1.70 2.31 -8.59
N LEU A 49 -0.39 2.26 -8.40
CA LEU A 49 0.54 3.27 -8.89
C LEU A 49 1.36 2.66 -10.02
N GLU A 50 1.25 3.26 -11.20
CA GLU A 50 2.05 2.89 -12.36
C GLU A 50 2.87 4.10 -12.81
N SER A 51 4.15 3.90 -13.09
CA SER A 51 4.97 4.93 -13.71
C SER A 51 4.96 4.75 -15.23
N VAL A 52 4.65 5.82 -15.94
CA VAL A 52 4.62 5.84 -17.42
C VAL A 52 5.96 6.32 -18.00
N GLU A 53 6.82 6.94 -17.20
CA GLU A 53 8.07 7.56 -17.66
C GLU A 53 9.28 6.65 -17.51
N ASN A 54 10.07 6.59 -18.59
CA ASN A 54 11.40 6.01 -18.76
C ASN A 54 11.75 4.82 -17.83
N ARG A 55 11.73 3.64 -18.42
CA ARG A 55 12.01 2.33 -17.78
C ARG A 55 13.32 2.24 -17.00
N ASP A 56 14.20 3.22 -17.07
CA ASP A 56 15.58 3.08 -16.58
C ASP A 56 15.79 3.42 -15.10
N GLN A 57 14.89 4.20 -14.44
CA GLN A 57 15.05 4.50 -12.99
C GLN A 57 13.73 4.62 -12.21
N TRP A 58 12.65 5.20 -12.74
CA TRP A 58 11.40 5.46 -12.02
C TRP A 58 10.25 4.54 -12.45
N GLY A 59 10.27 4.05 -13.69
CA GLY A 59 9.25 3.18 -14.28
C GLY A 59 9.43 1.67 -14.02
N ARG A 60 10.37 1.28 -13.15
CA ARG A 60 10.68 -0.13 -12.91
C ARG A 60 9.54 -0.88 -12.23
N TYR A 61 8.81 -0.23 -11.32
CA TYR A 61 7.82 -0.89 -10.49
C TYR A 61 6.42 -0.31 -10.67
N SER A 62 5.40 -1.18 -10.70
CA SER A 62 4.02 -0.83 -10.40
C SER A 62 3.69 -1.31 -8.99
N PHE A 63 2.98 -0.48 -8.20
CA PHE A 63 2.61 -0.80 -6.83
C PHE A 63 1.11 -0.93 -6.67
N ILE A 64 0.68 -1.94 -5.92
CA ILE A 64 -0.72 -2.27 -5.68
C ILE A 64 -0.91 -2.46 -4.19
N GLY A 65 -1.87 -1.71 -3.60
CA GLY A 65 -2.29 -1.90 -2.22
C GLY A 65 -3.78 -2.15 -2.13
N VAL A 66 -4.13 -3.12 -1.31
CA VAL A 66 -5.51 -3.51 -1.01
C VAL A 66 -5.67 -3.76 0.48
N ASN A 67 -6.90 -3.66 1.00
CA ASN A 67 -7.20 -3.91 2.41
C ASN A 67 -6.30 -3.07 3.36
N PRO A 68 -6.46 -1.74 3.40
CA PRO A 68 -5.68 -0.89 4.30
C PRO A 68 -5.87 -1.31 5.77
N LYS A 69 -4.81 -1.14 6.57
CA LYS A 69 -4.80 -1.41 8.01
C LYS A 69 -5.49 -0.30 8.80
N LYS A 70 -5.41 0.95 8.29
CA LYS A 70 -6.05 2.14 8.87
C LYS A 70 -6.59 3.05 7.78
N GLU A 71 -7.65 3.75 8.10
CA GLU A 71 -8.21 4.83 7.29
C GLU A 71 -8.22 6.12 8.12
N VAL A 72 -7.68 7.20 7.56
CA VAL A 72 -7.58 8.51 8.22
C VAL A 72 -8.24 9.56 7.34
N LYS A 73 -9.22 10.29 7.91
CA LYS A 73 -9.90 11.41 7.26
C LYS A 73 -9.74 12.65 8.12
N ILE A 74 -9.53 13.79 7.48
CA ILE A 74 -9.40 15.08 8.14
C ILE A 74 -10.38 16.07 7.54
N ASN A 75 -11.15 16.74 8.40
CA ASN A 75 -12.05 17.83 8.06
C ASN A 75 -11.91 18.94 9.10
N GLY A 76 -11.42 20.10 8.72
CA GLY A 76 -11.20 21.22 9.64
C GLY A 76 -10.33 20.78 10.82
N THR A 77 -10.85 20.83 12.05
CA THR A 77 -10.15 20.42 13.27
C THR A 77 -10.42 18.97 13.69
N GLU A 78 -11.21 18.23 12.93
CA GLU A 78 -11.57 16.84 13.22
C GLU A 78 -10.69 15.86 12.44
N ILE A 79 -10.13 14.89 13.16
CA ILE A 79 -9.51 13.69 12.56
C ILE A 79 -10.39 12.49 12.89
N GLU A 80 -10.74 11.72 11.86
CA GLU A 80 -11.40 10.42 11.97
C GLU A 80 -10.40 9.32 11.63
N ILE A 81 -10.21 8.37 12.56
CA ILE A 81 -9.37 7.19 12.35
C ILE A 81 -10.24 5.95 12.55
N ASP A 82 -10.39 5.16 11.49
CA ASP A 82 -11.20 3.93 11.48
C ASP A 82 -12.62 4.17 12.05
N GLY A 83 -13.23 5.32 11.70
CA GLY A 83 -14.55 5.73 12.16
C GLY A 83 -14.58 6.40 13.54
N THR A 84 -13.46 6.45 14.27
CA THR A 84 -13.38 7.15 15.56
C THR A 84 -12.91 8.58 15.36
N LYS A 85 -13.71 9.54 15.81
CA LYS A 85 -13.45 10.97 15.66
C LYS A 85 -12.76 11.56 16.90
N GLN A 86 -11.80 12.44 16.65
CA GLN A 86 -11.13 13.23 17.67
C GLN A 86 -10.77 14.62 17.14
N THR A 87 -10.66 15.59 18.04
CA THR A 87 -10.22 16.94 17.68
C THR A 87 -8.74 17.09 17.95
N VAL A 88 -7.99 17.65 16.99
CA VAL A 88 -6.57 17.96 17.13
C VAL A 88 -6.30 19.42 16.77
N GLU A 89 -5.40 20.05 17.51
CA GLU A 89 -5.02 21.45 17.28
C GLU A 89 -4.10 21.62 16.07
N ASN A 90 -3.22 20.65 15.84
CA ASN A 90 -2.24 20.67 14.75
C ASN A 90 -2.23 19.33 13.99
N HIS A 91 -3.00 19.28 12.91
CA HIS A 91 -3.13 18.08 12.07
C HIS A 91 -1.83 17.67 11.43
N ILE A 92 -1.00 18.63 11.00
CA ILE A 92 0.26 18.33 10.34
C ILE A 92 1.23 17.67 11.31
N ALA A 93 1.37 18.20 12.51
CA ALA A 93 2.21 17.60 13.54
C ALA A 93 1.72 16.18 13.88
N TYR A 94 0.40 16.00 14.01
CA TYR A 94 -0.21 14.70 14.27
C TYR A 94 0.06 13.68 13.13
N LEU A 95 -0.07 14.11 11.86
CA LEU A 95 0.22 13.27 10.71
C LEU A 95 1.71 12.90 10.62
N ILE A 96 2.60 13.85 10.90
CA ILE A 96 4.05 13.59 10.93
C ILE A 96 4.39 12.55 12.00
N GLU A 97 3.83 12.67 13.20
CA GLU A 97 4.02 11.71 14.28
C GLU A 97 3.51 10.33 13.88
N MET A 98 2.30 10.27 13.30
CA MET A 98 1.70 9.04 12.82
C MET A 98 2.57 8.36 11.72
N VAL A 99 3.09 9.13 10.76
CA VAL A 99 3.95 8.60 9.69
C VAL A 99 5.29 8.13 10.25
N ASN A 100 5.87 8.88 11.19
CA ASN A 100 7.15 8.54 11.81
C ASN A 100 7.11 7.21 12.60
N ALA A 101 5.95 6.83 13.13
CA ALA A 101 5.76 5.52 13.78
C ALA A 101 5.92 4.32 12.81
N TYR A 102 5.97 4.56 11.50
CA TYR A 102 6.12 3.52 10.47
C TYR A 102 7.41 3.67 9.65
N GLN A 103 8.43 4.35 10.20
CA GLN A 103 9.72 4.46 9.51
C GLN A 103 10.36 3.09 9.29
N SER A 104 10.85 2.86 8.08
CA SER A 104 11.44 1.59 7.66
C SER A 104 12.77 1.78 6.93
N PRO A 105 13.68 0.78 6.95
CA PRO A 105 14.93 0.83 6.22
C PRO A 105 14.71 0.75 4.71
N VAL A 106 15.55 1.44 3.94
CA VAL A 106 15.68 1.20 2.50
C VAL A 106 16.68 0.06 2.29
N LEU A 107 16.20 -1.06 1.76
CA LEU A 107 17.04 -2.23 1.49
C LEU A 107 17.60 -2.18 0.06
N VAL A 108 18.85 -2.63 -0.10
CA VAL A 108 19.54 -2.65 -1.40
C VAL A 108 18.80 -3.61 -2.34
N ASP A 109 18.67 -3.21 -3.61
CA ASP A 109 18.02 -3.96 -4.69
C ASP A 109 16.54 -4.32 -4.43
N LYS A 110 15.87 -3.61 -3.53
CA LYS A 110 14.44 -3.76 -3.24
C LYS A 110 13.67 -2.51 -3.63
N PRO A 111 12.34 -2.63 -3.88
CA PRO A 111 11.48 -1.48 -4.08
C PRO A 111 11.58 -0.52 -2.89
N LYS A 112 11.63 0.80 -3.17
CA LYS A 112 11.69 1.83 -2.12
C LYS A 112 10.36 2.05 -1.42
N LEU A 113 9.24 1.89 -2.14
CA LEU A 113 7.91 1.93 -1.55
C LEU A 113 7.58 0.54 -0.99
N THR A 114 7.50 0.44 0.32
CA THR A 114 7.28 -0.83 1.03
C THR A 114 5.95 -0.87 1.80
N GLY A 115 5.18 0.21 1.73
CA GLY A 115 3.91 0.42 2.42
C GLY A 115 3.76 1.87 2.86
N GLY A 116 2.89 2.12 3.84
CA GLY A 116 2.68 3.43 4.41
C GLY A 116 1.34 4.06 4.04
N PHE A 117 1.24 5.37 4.23
CA PHE A 117 0.02 6.13 4.01
C PHE A 117 -0.09 6.60 2.56
N ILE A 118 -1.16 6.20 1.88
CA ILE A 118 -1.46 6.54 0.49
C ILE A 118 -2.87 7.09 0.42
N GLY A 119 -3.04 8.20 -0.29
CA GLY A 119 -4.32 8.88 -0.45
C GLY A 119 -4.14 10.25 -1.07
N TYR A 120 -4.95 11.21 -0.65
CA TYR A 120 -4.87 12.57 -1.16
C TYR A 120 -4.89 13.61 -0.04
N PHE A 121 -4.28 14.75 -0.36
CA PHE A 121 -4.46 16.03 0.32
C PHE A 121 -5.23 16.91 -0.65
N GLY A 122 -6.41 17.36 -0.26
CA GLY A 122 -7.20 18.33 -1.03
C GLY A 122 -6.46 19.67 -1.13
N TYR A 123 -6.82 20.48 -2.11
CA TYR A 123 -6.18 21.79 -2.31
C TYR A 123 -6.28 22.67 -1.06
N ASP A 124 -7.39 22.60 -0.34
CA ASP A 124 -7.66 23.42 0.83
C ASP A 124 -6.86 23.06 2.07
N THR A 125 -6.14 21.91 2.09
CA THR A 125 -5.21 21.56 3.16
C THR A 125 -4.08 22.58 3.34
N ILE A 126 -3.81 23.43 2.34
CA ILE A 126 -2.88 24.56 2.45
C ILE A 126 -3.28 25.52 3.58
N ARG A 127 -4.57 25.59 3.91
CA ARG A 127 -5.11 26.45 5.00
C ARG A 127 -4.65 26.01 6.39
N PHE A 128 -4.24 24.75 6.55
CA PHE A 128 -3.64 24.28 7.81
C PHE A 128 -2.30 24.97 8.10
N VAL A 129 -1.61 25.44 7.06
CA VAL A 129 -0.31 26.11 7.15
C VAL A 129 -0.43 27.61 6.93
N GLU A 130 -1.21 28.06 5.94
CA GLU A 130 -1.32 29.47 5.55
C GLU A 130 -2.59 30.11 6.12
N LYS A 131 -2.45 30.73 7.29
CA LYS A 131 -3.55 31.38 8.03
C LYS A 131 -4.19 32.59 7.33
N LYS A 132 -3.57 33.13 6.25
CA LYS A 132 -4.12 34.25 5.50
C LYS A 132 -5.26 33.86 4.55
N LEU A 133 -5.41 32.56 4.26
CA LEU A 133 -6.43 32.04 3.37
C LEU A 133 -7.75 31.82 4.12
N VAL A 134 -8.41 32.94 4.48
CA VAL A 134 -9.65 32.93 5.30
C VAL A 134 -10.93 32.73 4.47
N ASN A 135 -10.91 33.00 3.19
CA ASN A 135 -12.07 32.82 2.32
C ASN A 135 -12.18 31.36 1.90
N VAL A 136 -13.12 30.64 2.49
CA VAL A 136 -13.41 29.24 2.18
C VAL A 136 -14.55 29.21 1.16
N PRO A 137 -14.37 28.61 -0.04
CA PRO A 137 -15.48 28.33 -0.95
C PRO A 137 -16.53 27.45 -0.29
N GLU A 138 -17.75 27.46 -0.81
CA GLU A 138 -18.80 26.53 -0.38
C GLU A 138 -18.37 25.09 -0.74
N ASP A 139 -18.45 24.19 0.25
CA ASP A 139 -18.17 22.76 0.05
C ASP A 139 -19.44 22.06 -0.45
N ASP A 140 -19.52 21.87 -1.76
CA ASP A 140 -20.63 21.18 -2.43
C ASP A 140 -20.42 19.67 -2.56
N LEU A 141 -19.19 19.19 -2.34
CA LEU A 141 -18.82 17.77 -2.50
C LEU A 141 -18.85 16.99 -1.19
N ASN A 142 -18.74 17.65 -0.04
CA ASN A 142 -18.63 17.04 1.28
C ASN A 142 -17.53 15.97 1.36
N MET A 143 -16.40 16.24 0.69
CA MET A 143 -15.25 15.36 0.69
C MET A 143 -14.27 15.74 1.80
N PRO A 144 -13.60 14.75 2.45
CA PRO A 144 -12.55 15.05 3.41
C PRO A 144 -11.46 15.92 2.78
N GLU A 145 -10.94 16.91 3.53
CA GLU A 145 -9.80 17.73 3.11
C GLU A 145 -8.52 16.88 2.96
N CYS A 146 -8.42 15.80 3.73
CA CYS A 146 -7.37 14.81 3.59
C CYS A 146 -7.95 13.43 3.82
N HIS A 147 -7.62 12.45 2.97
CA HIS A 147 -8.01 11.07 3.12
C HIS A 147 -6.81 10.18 2.81
N LEU A 148 -6.31 9.50 3.82
CA LEU A 148 -5.15 8.60 3.76
C LEU A 148 -5.53 7.21 4.21
N CYS A 149 -5.04 6.21 3.52
CA CYS A 149 -5.15 4.81 3.90
C CYS A 149 -3.75 4.24 4.15
N MET A 150 -3.55 3.58 5.28
CA MET A 150 -2.30 2.92 5.64
C MET A 150 -2.30 1.50 5.12
N TYR A 151 -1.34 1.18 4.26
CA TYR A 151 -1.14 -0.15 3.69
C TYR A 151 0.12 -0.79 4.28
N ASP A 152 -0.10 -1.83 5.05
CA ASP A 152 0.95 -2.62 5.72
C ASP A 152 1.44 -3.79 4.86
N GLU A 153 0.66 -4.12 3.85
CA GLU A 153 0.95 -5.13 2.84
C GLU A 153 0.65 -4.56 1.46
N ILE A 154 1.66 -4.59 0.58
CA ILE A 154 1.51 -4.16 -0.81
C ILE A 154 2.14 -5.19 -1.75
N VAL A 155 1.75 -5.12 -3.01
CA VAL A 155 2.34 -5.93 -4.08
C VAL A 155 3.05 -5.01 -5.05
N ALA A 156 4.33 -5.27 -5.31
CA ALA A 156 5.08 -4.61 -6.37
C ALA A 156 5.22 -5.56 -7.57
N PHE A 157 5.05 -5.01 -8.77
CA PHE A 157 5.38 -5.69 -10.02
C PHE A 157 6.68 -5.09 -10.56
N ASP A 158 7.73 -5.90 -10.68
CA ASP A 158 9.02 -5.50 -11.24
C ASP A 158 9.01 -5.76 -12.75
N HIS A 159 8.91 -4.69 -13.55
CA HIS A 159 8.89 -4.75 -15.01
C HIS A 159 10.23 -5.16 -15.64
N LEU A 160 11.33 -5.00 -14.90
CA LEU A 160 12.66 -5.37 -15.38
C LEU A 160 12.90 -6.87 -15.30
N THR A 161 12.46 -7.48 -14.20
CA THR A 161 12.71 -8.91 -13.92
C THR A 161 11.47 -9.78 -14.10
N ASN A 162 10.32 -9.19 -14.47
CA ASN A 162 9.01 -9.85 -14.57
C ASN A 162 8.67 -10.64 -13.29
N ARG A 163 8.75 -9.96 -12.13
CA ARG A 163 8.44 -10.56 -10.84
C ARG A 163 7.27 -9.85 -10.17
N VAL A 164 6.46 -10.64 -9.50
CA VAL A 164 5.56 -10.15 -8.45
C VAL A 164 6.27 -10.27 -7.12
N ILE A 165 6.29 -9.18 -6.38
CA ILE A 165 6.94 -9.06 -5.07
C ILE A 165 5.86 -8.72 -4.05
N VAL A 166 5.53 -9.64 -3.16
CA VAL A 166 4.67 -9.37 -2.01
C VAL A 166 5.54 -8.79 -0.91
N ILE A 167 5.19 -7.59 -0.46
CA ILE A 167 5.90 -6.85 0.58
C ILE A 167 4.99 -6.78 1.81
N GLN A 168 5.48 -7.28 2.93
CA GLN A 168 4.75 -7.34 4.19
C GLN A 168 5.61 -6.73 5.29
N ASN A 169 5.03 -5.83 6.09
CA ASN A 169 5.76 -5.16 7.14
C ASN A 169 5.65 -5.91 8.47
N VAL A 170 6.78 -5.94 9.19
CA VAL A 170 6.89 -6.42 10.57
C VAL A 170 7.20 -5.22 11.44
N HIS A 171 6.45 -5.07 12.54
CA HIS A 171 6.57 -3.97 13.47
C HIS A 171 7.25 -4.40 14.77
N GLU A 172 7.82 -3.44 15.48
CA GLU A 172 8.51 -3.71 16.76
C GLU A 172 7.58 -4.28 17.83
N GLU A 173 6.26 -3.95 17.77
CA GLU A 173 5.24 -4.46 18.68
C GLU A 173 4.76 -5.88 18.33
N ASP A 174 5.11 -6.43 17.17
CA ASP A 174 4.70 -7.78 16.76
C ASP A 174 5.43 -8.87 17.60
N ASP A 175 4.77 -9.99 17.84
CA ASP A 175 5.49 -11.23 18.18
C ASP A 175 6.25 -11.69 16.93
N LEU A 176 7.54 -11.34 16.89
CA LEU A 176 8.39 -11.47 15.72
C LEU A 176 8.38 -12.89 15.13
N GLU A 177 8.49 -13.92 15.99
CA GLU A 177 8.57 -15.29 15.49
C GLU A 177 7.26 -15.76 14.86
N THR A 178 6.15 -15.48 15.53
CA THR A 178 4.80 -15.83 15.04
C THR A 178 4.49 -15.03 13.76
N LYS A 179 4.76 -13.73 13.78
CA LYS A 179 4.56 -12.85 12.61
C LYS A 179 5.37 -13.33 11.42
N TYR A 180 6.69 -13.53 11.58
CA TYR A 180 7.57 -13.94 10.49
C TYR A 180 7.16 -15.29 9.90
N LYS A 181 6.79 -16.27 10.72
CA LYS A 181 6.29 -17.58 10.26
C LYS A 181 5.00 -17.48 9.44
N SER A 182 4.19 -16.45 9.68
CA SER A 182 2.93 -16.23 8.96
C SER A 182 3.08 -15.56 7.59
N LEU A 183 4.22 -14.88 7.33
CA LEU A 183 4.40 -14.06 6.12
C LEU A 183 4.40 -14.88 4.82
N GLU A 184 5.15 -15.98 4.76
CA GLU A 184 5.23 -16.80 3.54
C GLU A 184 3.88 -17.47 3.21
N PRO A 185 3.16 -18.12 4.13
CA PRO A 185 1.82 -18.65 3.85
C PRO A 185 0.85 -17.57 3.35
N ARG A 186 0.90 -16.37 3.93
CA ARG A 186 0.07 -15.24 3.50
C ARG A 186 0.41 -14.77 2.09
N ALA A 187 1.71 -14.62 1.80
CA ALA A 187 2.17 -14.25 0.45
C ALA A 187 1.77 -15.29 -0.59
N ARG A 188 1.92 -16.58 -0.30
CA ARG A 188 1.47 -17.68 -1.19
C ARG A 188 -0.03 -17.61 -1.47
N LYS A 189 -0.85 -17.34 -0.47
CA LYS A 189 -2.29 -17.17 -0.63
C LYS A 189 -2.65 -16.00 -1.57
N LEU A 190 -1.92 -14.88 -1.51
CA LEU A 190 -2.11 -13.77 -2.45
C LEU A 190 -1.75 -14.18 -3.89
N ILE A 191 -0.63 -14.89 -4.06
CA ILE A 191 -0.23 -15.40 -5.39
C ILE A 191 -1.28 -16.38 -5.94
N GLU A 192 -1.79 -17.30 -5.14
CA GLU A 192 -2.87 -18.21 -5.53
C GLU A 192 -4.14 -17.46 -5.95
N GLN A 193 -4.50 -16.36 -5.29
CA GLN A 193 -5.64 -15.52 -5.70
C GLN A 193 -5.43 -14.90 -7.08
N ILE A 194 -4.21 -14.42 -7.35
CA ILE A 194 -3.84 -13.85 -8.65
C ILE A 194 -3.93 -14.91 -9.75
N ASP A 195 -3.38 -16.11 -9.51
CA ASP A 195 -3.39 -17.21 -10.47
C ASP A 195 -4.81 -17.71 -10.76
N ASN A 196 -5.62 -17.89 -9.73
CA ASN A 196 -7.02 -18.32 -9.87
C ASN A 196 -7.86 -17.31 -10.66
N PHE A 197 -7.66 -16.01 -10.44
CA PHE A 197 -8.32 -14.96 -11.20
C PHE A 197 -7.97 -15.05 -12.70
N ARG A 198 -6.69 -15.26 -13.01
CA ARG A 198 -6.20 -15.42 -14.38
C ARG A 198 -6.84 -16.61 -15.08
N MET A 199 -6.86 -17.78 -14.42
CA MET A 199 -7.43 -19.00 -14.99
C MET A 199 -8.92 -18.86 -15.29
N SER A 200 -9.68 -18.26 -14.38
CA SER A 200 -11.13 -18.01 -14.55
C SER A 200 -11.44 -17.08 -15.73
N ARG A 201 -10.56 -16.11 -16.02
CA ARG A 201 -10.73 -15.24 -17.20
C ARG A 201 -10.43 -15.95 -18.50
N LYS A 202 -9.38 -16.78 -18.53
CA LYS A 202 -9.02 -17.58 -19.73
C LYS A 202 -10.19 -18.47 -20.15
N GLU A 203 -10.78 -19.22 -19.22
CA GLU A 203 -11.95 -20.07 -19.49
C GLU A 203 -13.17 -19.29 -20.04
N ARG A 204 -13.37 -18.03 -19.61
CA ARG A 204 -14.45 -17.18 -20.11
C ARG A 204 -14.20 -16.70 -21.54
N THR A 205 -12.96 -16.46 -21.89
CA THR A 205 -12.56 -16.05 -23.25
C THR A 205 -12.71 -17.23 -24.22
N ASP A 206 -12.19 -18.38 -23.86
CA ASP A 206 -12.27 -19.60 -24.69
C ASP A 206 -13.73 -20.02 -24.96
N LYS A 207 -14.62 -19.88 -23.95
CA LYS A 207 -16.06 -20.14 -24.11
C LYS A 207 -16.79 -19.13 -25.00
N LYS A 208 -16.26 -17.91 -25.19
CA LYS A 208 -16.86 -16.93 -26.11
C LYS A 208 -16.44 -17.19 -27.55
N GLU A 209 -15.20 -17.60 -27.77
CA GLU A 209 -14.68 -17.93 -29.11
C GLU A 209 -15.31 -19.20 -29.69
N THR A 210 -15.78 -20.13 -28.86
CA THR A 210 -16.42 -21.38 -29.29
C THR A 210 -17.94 -21.19 -29.65
N LYS A 211 -18.49 -19.98 -29.53
CA LYS A 211 -19.89 -19.66 -29.83
C LYS A 211 -20.08 -18.78 -31.08
N VAL A 212 -19.05 -18.65 -31.94
CA VAL A 212 -19.13 -17.96 -33.24
C VAL A 212 -19.20 -18.99 -34.38
#